data_a901f1c701570e4ed492f3150b92da12
#
_entry.id   a901f1c701570e4ed492f3150b92da12
#
_cell.length_a   1.000
_cell.length_b   1.000
_cell.length_c   1.000
_cell.angle_alpha   90.00
_cell.angle_beta   90.00
_cell.angle_gamma   90.00
#
_symmetry.space_group_name_H-M   'P 1'
#
loop_
_entity.id
_entity.type
_entity.pdbx_description
1 polymer ?
#
loop_
_entity_poly.entity_id
_entity_poly.type
_entity_poly.pdbx_seq_one_letter_code
_entity_poly.pdbx_strand_id
1 'polypeptide(L)'
;SLGLVGSEMCIRDRELHSVKVTAKNAPTLFAGCPIVCEAFDEPDQKALLVETLLATCPDTTIVSGSGMAGMGSANTIRTRKALERLYLCGDGCTDVATEGSLASPRVGVCAGHQANMILRLILGETEP
;
A
#
# COMPACT_ATOMS: atom_id res chain seq x y z
N SER A 1 -8.15 3.28 15.83
CA SER A 1 -7.30 4.24 15.52
C SER A 1 -7.29 5.23 16.49
N LEU A 2 -6.23 5.41 16.71
CA LEU A 2 -5.85 6.60 17.37
C LEU A 2 -5.95 7.81 16.49
N GLY A 3 -6.71 7.76 15.45
CA GLY A 3 -6.91 8.86 14.55
C GLY A 3 -7.34 10.11 15.26
N LEU A 4 -7.05 11.22 14.65
CA LEU A 4 -7.48 12.53 15.15
C LEU A 4 -8.99 12.61 15.12
N VAL A 5 -9.55 13.34 16.08
CA VAL A 5 -11.00 13.55 16.14
C VAL A 5 -11.56 14.06 14.81
N GLY A 6 -10.86 14.99 14.16
CA GLY A 6 -11.27 15.47 12.85
C GLY A 6 -11.31 14.39 11.78
N SER A 7 -10.36 13.46 11.80
CA SER A 7 -10.34 12.32 10.87
C SER A 7 -11.52 11.40 11.11
N GLU A 8 -11.85 11.13 12.36
CA GLU A 8 -12.98 10.28 12.70
C GLU A 8 -14.30 10.90 12.27
N MET A 9 -14.44 12.19 12.39
CA MET A 9 -15.64 12.89 11.94
C MET A 9 -15.80 12.83 10.42
N CYS A 10 -14.71 12.79 9.68
CA CYS A 10 -14.73 12.74 8.22
C CYS A 10 -14.90 11.32 7.68
N ILE A 11 -14.60 10.31 8.47
CA ILE A 11 -14.60 8.91 8.04
C ILE A 11 -15.62 8.13 8.85
N ARG A 12 -16.87 8.25 8.44
CA ARG A 12 -17.97 7.60 9.15
C ARG A 12 -18.01 6.09 8.98
N ASP A 13 -17.61 5.61 7.81
CA ASP A 13 -17.78 4.22 7.43
C ASP A 13 -16.50 3.41 7.57
N ARG A 14 -15.68 3.77 8.54
CA ARG A 14 -14.43 3.08 8.80
C ARG A 14 -14.64 1.89 9.71
N GLU A 15 -14.19 0.71 9.24
CA GLU A 15 -14.06 -0.48 10.07
C GLU A 15 -12.62 -0.63 10.53
N LEU A 16 -12.44 -0.96 11.79
CA LEU A 16 -11.12 -1.21 12.37
C LEU A 16 -11.00 -2.67 12.75
N HIS A 17 -9.95 -3.31 12.25
CA HIS A 17 -9.62 -4.68 12.56
C HIS A 17 -8.24 -4.73 13.20
N SER A 18 -8.17 -5.07 14.49
CA SER A 18 -6.92 -5.20 15.23
C SER A 18 -6.47 -6.66 15.22
N VAL A 19 -6.03 -7.12 14.06
CA VAL A 19 -5.62 -8.50 13.85
C VAL A 19 -4.34 -8.56 13.05
N LYS A 20 -3.58 -9.64 13.23
CA LYS A 20 -2.44 -9.92 12.36
C LYS A 20 -2.98 -10.51 11.06
N VAL A 21 -2.61 -9.90 9.94
CA VAL A 21 -3.01 -10.40 8.63
C VAL A 21 -2.21 -11.66 8.29
N THR A 22 -2.93 -12.69 7.88
CA THR A 22 -2.35 -13.98 7.48
C THR A 22 -2.93 -14.40 6.14
N ALA A 23 -2.32 -15.39 5.50
CA ALA A 23 -2.86 -15.96 4.27
C ALA A 23 -4.26 -16.56 4.47
N LYS A 24 -4.56 -16.97 5.70
CA LYS A 24 -5.86 -17.56 6.03
C LYS A 24 -6.95 -16.51 6.19
N ASN A 25 -6.66 -15.37 6.84
CA ASN A 25 -7.69 -14.36 7.12
C ASN A 25 -7.78 -13.26 6.06
N ALA A 26 -6.72 -13.01 5.29
CA ALA A 26 -6.71 -11.93 4.31
C ALA A 26 -7.87 -12.00 3.30
N PRO A 27 -8.19 -13.17 2.72
CA PRO A 27 -9.30 -13.26 1.77
C PRO A 27 -10.64 -12.82 2.35
N THR A 28 -10.86 -13.07 3.64
CA THR A 28 -12.09 -12.69 4.33
C THR A 28 -12.07 -11.22 4.75
N LEU A 29 -10.94 -10.76 5.29
CA LEU A 29 -10.80 -9.37 5.73
C LEU A 29 -10.99 -8.37 4.59
N PHE A 30 -10.50 -8.69 3.42
CA PHE A 30 -10.53 -7.79 2.27
C PHE A 30 -11.56 -8.19 1.21
N ALA A 31 -12.43 -9.16 1.54
CA ALA A 31 -13.51 -9.57 0.64
C ALA A 31 -14.37 -8.36 0.26
N GLY A 32 -14.59 -8.18 -1.03
CA GLY A 32 -15.41 -7.09 -1.54
C GLY A 32 -14.72 -5.72 -1.58
N CYS A 33 -13.47 -5.62 -1.17
CA CYS A 33 -12.72 -4.38 -1.31
C CYS A 33 -12.18 -4.27 -2.74
N PRO A 34 -12.59 -3.28 -3.54
CA PRO A 34 -12.10 -3.15 -4.91
C PRO A 34 -10.66 -2.67 -4.98
N ILE A 35 -10.18 -1.95 -3.97
CA ILE A 35 -8.82 -1.43 -3.89
C ILE A 35 -8.29 -1.70 -2.49
N VAL A 36 -7.09 -2.25 -2.41
CA VAL A 36 -6.38 -2.47 -1.14
C VAL A 36 -5.03 -1.76 -1.21
N CYS A 37 -4.76 -0.95 -0.21
CA CYS A 37 -3.45 -0.31 -0.05
C CYS A 37 -2.62 -1.13 0.93
N GLU A 38 -1.46 -1.59 0.50
CA GLU A 38 -0.53 -2.30 1.34
C GLU A 38 0.53 -1.32 1.85
N ALA A 39 0.70 -1.25 3.16
CA ALA A 39 1.62 -0.32 3.82
C ALA A 39 2.38 -0.97 4.98
N PHE A 40 2.65 -2.26 4.90
CA PHE A 40 3.45 -2.96 5.90
C PHE A 40 4.92 -2.56 5.80
N ASP A 41 5.61 -2.63 6.93
CA ASP A 41 7.06 -2.35 6.99
C ASP A 41 7.89 -3.58 6.61
N GLU A 42 7.42 -4.76 6.94
CA GLU A 42 8.19 -5.99 6.76
C GLU A 42 7.96 -6.63 5.39
N PRO A 43 9.04 -6.96 4.65
CA PRO A 43 8.93 -7.53 3.31
C PRO A 43 8.09 -8.81 3.24
N ASP A 44 8.20 -9.68 4.25
CA ASP A 44 7.46 -10.94 4.28
C ASP A 44 5.96 -10.70 4.38
N GLN A 45 5.55 -9.71 5.18
CA GLN A 45 4.15 -9.34 5.33
C GLN A 45 3.59 -8.70 4.07
N LYS A 46 4.40 -7.87 3.41
CA LYS A 46 4.04 -7.27 2.12
C LYS A 46 3.77 -8.35 1.07
N ALA A 47 4.72 -9.25 0.92
CA ALA A 47 4.63 -10.33 -0.05
C ALA A 47 3.42 -11.21 0.22
N LEU A 48 3.22 -11.60 1.48
CA LEU A 48 2.10 -12.43 1.88
C LEU A 48 0.75 -11.82 1.49
N LEU A 49 0.56 -10.54 1.81
CA LEU A 49 -0.71 -9.88 1.50
C LEU A 49 -0.93 -9.76 0.00
N VAL A 50 0.08 -9.29 -0.73
CA VAL A 50 -0.02 -9.11 -2.18
C VAL A 50 -0.28 -10.43 -2.89
N GLU A 51 0.50 -11.45 -2.60
CA GLU A 51 0.36 -12.77 -3.22
C GLU A 51 -1.00 -13.40 -2.90
N THR A 52 -1.43 -13.32 -1.64
CA THR A 52 -2.71 -13.90 -1.23
C THR A 52 -3.87 -13.22 -1.93
N LEU A 53 -3.89 -11.89 -1.98
CA LEU A 53 -4.99 -11.17 -2.62
C LEU A 53 -5.01 -11.34 -4.13
N LEU A 54 -3.84 -11.39 -4.78
CA LEU A 54 -3.78 -11.67 -6.21
C LEU A 54 -4.33 -13.05 -6.54
N ALA A 55 -4.08 -14.02 -5.67
CA ALA A 55 -4.54 -15.39 -5.87
C ALA A 55 -6.02 -15.61 -5.53
N THR A 56 -6.53 -14.91 -4.53
CA THR A 56 -7.85 -15.21 -3.96
C THR A 56 -8.93 -14.16 -4.21
N CYS A 57 -8.53 -12.93 -4.55
CA CYS A 57 -9.45 -11.81 -4.75
C CYS A 57 -9.28 -11.23 -6.16
N PRO A 58 -9.86 -11.87 -7.19
CA PRO A 58 -9.60 -11.52 -8.58
C PRO A 58 -10.11 -10.13 -8.99
N ASP A 59 -11.03 -9.56 -8.22
CA ASP A 59 -11.59 -8.24 -8.51
C ASP A 59 -10.92 -7.11 -7.71
N THR A 60 -9.89 -7.42 -6.93
CA THR A 60 -9.20 -6.46 -6.09
C THR A 60 -7.94 -5.95 -6.79
N THR A 61 -7.78 -4.63 -6.84
CA THR A 61 -6.55 -3.97 -7.28
C THR A 61 -5.73 -3.59 -6.04
N ILE A 62 -4.43 -3.84 -6.09
CA ILE A 62 -3.54 -3.61 -4.97
C ILE A 62 -2.57 -2.48 -5.30
N VAL A 63 -2.42 -1.54 -4.36
CA VAL A 63 -1.43 -0.47 -4.43
C VAL A 63 -0.47 -0.68 -3.27
N SER A 64 0.77 -1.02 -3.58
CA SER A 64 1.79 -1.40 -2.61
C SER A 64 2.98 -0.46 -2.65
N GLY A 65 3.70 -0.35 -1.55
CA GLY A 65 4.94 0.43 -1.47
C GLY A 65 6.16 -0.49 -1.55
N SER A 66 7.16 -0.10 -2.33
CA SER A 66 8.40 -0.86 -2.47
C SER A 66 9.58 0.05 -2.78
N GLY A 67 10.52 0.16 -1.87
CA GLY A 67 11.72 0.98 -2.05
C GLY A 67 11.50 2.44 -1.68
N MET A 68 11.45 2.73 -0.40
CA MET A 68 11.24 4.08 0.12
C MET A 68 12.18 4.44 1.26
N ALA A 69 13.05 3.51 1.65
CA ALA A 69 13.97 3.73 2.76
C ALA A 69 15.13 4.66 2.38
N GLY A 70 15.82 5.17 3.40
CA GLY A 70 17.07 5.90 3.23
C GLY A 70 16.91 7.35 2.80
N MET A 71 18.00 7.89 2.26
CA MET A 71 18.14 9.30 1.93
C MET A 71 18.41 9.55 0.44
N GLY A 72 18.15 8.58 -0.41
CA GLY A 72 18.31 8.74 -1.85
C GLY A 72 17.40 9.81 -2.43
N SER A 73 17.58 10.13 -3.70
CA SER A 73 16.75 11.12 -4.35
C SER A 73 15.26 10.75 -4.30
N ALA A 74 14.43 11.71 -3.90
CA ALA A 74 12.99 11.53 -3.95
C ALA A 74 12.47 11.33 -5.38
N ASN A 75 13.22 11.79 -6.37
CA ASN A 75 12.83 11.67 -7.79
C ASN A 75 12.91 10.23 -8.30
N THR A 76 13.52 9.32 -7.55
CA THR A 76 13.52 7.89 -7.90
C THR A 76 12.23 7.18 -7.50
N ILE A 77 11.42 7.79 -6.66
CA ILE A 77 10.13 7.24 -6.23
C ILE A 77 9.10 7.53 -7.31
N ARG A 78 8.48 6.48 -7.80
CA ARG A 78 7.47 6.58 -8.85
C ARG A 78 6.40 5.52 -8.65
N THR A 79 5.26 5.70 -9.28
CA THR A 79 4.21 4.70 -9.37
C THR A 79 4.35 3.97 -10.70
N ARG A 80 4.34 2.64 -10.65
CA ARG A 80 4.34 1.82 -11.88
C ARG A 80 3.29 0.72 -11.78
N LYS A 81 2.71 0.39 -12.91
CA LYS A 81 1.81 -0.75 -13.00
C LYS A 81 2.64 -2.01 -13.23
N ALA A 82 2.80 -2.80 -12.18
CA ALA A 82 3.64 -4.00 -12.23
C ALA A 82 2.90 -5.19 -12.83
N LEU A 83 1.62 -5.33 -12.51
CA LEU A 83 0.72 -6.35 -13.05
C LEU A 83 -0.64 -5.69 -13.30
N GLU A 84 -1.55 -6.42 -13.92
CA GLU A 84 -2.87 -5.86 -14.25
C GLU A 84 -3.61 -5.29 -13.04
N ARG A 85 -3.44 -5.93 -11.88
CA ARG A 85 -4.09 -5.52 -10.63
C ARG A 85 -3.10 -5.15 -9.53
N LEU A 86 -1.86 -4.82 -9.89
CA LEU A 86 -0.83 -4.46 -8.92
C LEU A 86 -0.05 -3.23 -9.36
N TYR A 87 -0.12 -2.19 -8.54
CA TYR A 87 0.68 -0.98 -8.69
C TYR A 87 1.71 -0.92 -7.58
N LEU A 88 2.94 -0.58 -7.93
CA LEU A 88 4.04 -0.44 -6.98
C LEU A 88 4.51 1.02 -6.96
N CYS A 89 4.59 1.57 -5.75
CA CYS A 89 5.07 2.93 -5.51
C CYS A 89 6.40 2.86 -4.76
N GLY A 90 7.41 3.55 -5.25
CA GLY A 90 8.74 3.52 -4.68
C GLY A 90 9.80 3.45 -5.77
N ASP A 91 11.07 3.23 -5.36
CA ASP A 91 12.17 3.04 -6.32
C ASP A 91 12.36 1.56 -6.73
N GLY A 92 11.71 0.65 -6.03
CA GLY A 92 11.75 -0.78 -6.34
C GLY A 92 12.99 -1.52 -5.88
N CYS A 93 13.94 -0.85 -5.27
CA CYS A 93 15.21 -1.47 -4.94
C CYS A 93 15.79 -1.14 -3.55
N THR A 94 15.42 -0.02 -2.93
CA THR A 94 15.96 0.28 -1.60
C THR A 94 15.30 -0.57 -0.53
N ASP A 95 16.08 -0.97 0.46
CA ASP A 95 15.66 -1.84 1.53
C ASP A 95 16.07 -1.21 2.87
N VAL A 96 15.22 -1.36 3.87
CA VAL A 96 15.50 -0.92 5.25
C VAL A 96 16.78 -1.55 5.79
N ALA A 97 17.03 -2.81 5.46
CA ALA A 97 18.20 -3.54 5.92
C ALA A 97 19.51 -2.96 5.35
N THR A 98 19.47 -2.39 4.15
CA THR A 98 20.67 -1.88 3.47
C THR A 98 20.77 -0.34 3.48
N GLU A 99 19.64 0.34 3.41
CA GLU A 99 19.59 1.79 3.21
C GLU A 99 19.16 2.58 4.45
N GLY A 100 18.80 1.91 5.52
CA GLY A 100 18.51 2.54 6.80
C GLY A 100 17.02 2.67 7.12
N SER A 101 16.60 3.84 7.57
CA SER A 101 15.32 4.02 8.25
C SER A 101 14.13 4.24 7.32
N LEU A 102 12.96 3.69 7.72
CA LEU A 102 11.66 4.05 7.15
C LEU A 102 11.12 5.39 7.68
N ALA A 103 11.82 6.03 8.62
CA ALA A 103 11.41 7.34 9.14
C ALA A 103 11.90 8.51 8.27
N SER A 104 12.28 8.26 7.03
CA SER A 104 12.78 9.28 6.12
C SER A 104 11.64 10.02 5.40
N PRO A 105 11.88 11.24 4.90
CA PRO A 105 10.91 11.95 4.06
C PRO A 105 10.48 11.17 2.81
N ARG A 106 11.31 10.28 2.31
CA ARG A 106 10.97 9.42 1.17
C ARG A 106 9.74 8.56 1.43
N VAL A 107 9.51 8.14 2.67
CA VAL A 107 8.30 7.42 3.05
C VAL A 107 7.06 8.27 2.77
N GLY A 108 7.12 9.55 3.11
CA GLY A 108 6.02 10.49 2.83
C GLY A 108 5.78 10.67 1.33
N VAL A 109 6.84 10.75 0.53
CA VAL A 109 6.72 10.84 -0.93
C VAL A 109 6.06 9.58 -1.49
N CYS A 110 6.50 8.41 -1.04
CA CYS A 110 5.91 7.13 -1.44
C CYS A 110 4.42 7.04 -1.04
N ALA A 111 4.09 7.44 0.18
CA ALA A 111 2.71 7.45 0.66
C ALA A 111 1.83 8.37 -0.19
N GLY A 112 2.36 9.52 -0.61
CA GLY A 112 1.67 10.42 -1.53
C GLY A 112 1.40 9.78 -2.89
N HIS A 113 2.36 9.06 -3.42
CA HIS A 113 2.18 8.28 -4.66
C HIS A 113 1.09 7.24 -4.50
N GLN A 114 1.09 6.50 -3.40
CA GLN A 114 0.07 5.47 -3.14
C GLN A 114 -1.33 6.09 -3.05
N ALA A 115 -1.47 7.16 -2.28
CA ALA A 115 -2.75 7.85 -2.13
C ALA A 115 -3.25 8.40 -3.46
N ASN A 116 -2.36 9.00 -4.26
CA ASN A 116 -2.72 9.54 -5.56
C ASN A 116 -3.17 8.44 -6.53
N MET A 117 -2.47 7.31 -6.55
CA MET A 117 -2.86 6.20 -7.41
C MET A 117 -4.22 5.63 -7.01
N ILE A 118 -4.48 5.52 -5.71
CA ILE A 118 -5.78 5.07 -5.21
C ILE A 118 -6.89 6.02 -5.67
N LEU A 119 -6.69 7.32 -5.53
CA LEU A 119 -7.65 8.31 -6.00
C LEU A 119 -7.92 8.17 -7.51
N ARG A 120 -6.86 8.01 -8.30
CA ARG A 120 -6.99 7.82 -9.74
C ARG A 120 -7.82 6.57 -10.07
N LEU A 121 -7.56 5.47 -9.37
CA LEU A 121 -8.32 4.22 -9.54
C LEU A 121 -9.81 4.42 -9.20
N ILE A 122 -10.10 5.15 -8.13
CA ILE A 122 -11.48 5.47 -7.75
C ILE A 122 -12.18 6.27 -8.85
N LEU A 123 -11.44 7.14 -9.53
CA LEU A 123 -11.97 7.95 -10.63
C LEU A 123 -11.98 7.21 -11.99
N GLY A 124 -11.58 5.96 -12.02
CA GLY A 124 -11.59 5.14 -13.22
C GLY A 124 -10.33 5.23 -14.09
N GLU A 125 -9.29 5.91 -13.60
CA GLU A 125 -8.01 6.03 -14.30
C GLU A 125 -7.13 4.84 -13.96
N THR A 126 -6.58 4.17 -14.97
CA THR A 126 -5.75 2.97 -14.76
C THR A 126 -4.27 3.21 -15.04
N GLU A 127 -3.92 4.34 -15.63
CA GLU A 127 -2.53 4.69 -15.83
C GLU A 127 -1.95 5.40 -14.60
N PRO A 128 -0.71 5.09 -14.25
CA PRO A 128 -0.05 5.74 -13.12
C PRO A 128 0.08 7.24 -13.23
#